data_6aa729109539a8d96464ba05ca67819e
#
_entry.id   6aa729109539a8d96464ba05ca67819e
#
_cell.length_a   1.000
_cell.length_b   1.000
_cell.length_c   1.000
_cell.angle_alpha   90.00
_cell.angle_beta   90.00
_cell.angle_gamma   90.00
#
_symmetry.space_group_name_H-M   'P 1'
#
loop_
_entity.id
_entity.type
_entity.pdbx_description
1 polymer ?
#
loop_
_entity_poly.entity_id
_entity_poly.type
_entity_poly.pdbx_seq_one_letter_code
_entity_poly.pdbx_strand_id
1 'polypeptide(L)'
;MAQSDSRRLYIVLSHLYPDLVNQVPLLDGDYHLQNNSDGTGTQLHWHKEGVAEPTAQQLADAKETAIDAYWWKQLRQKRDRLLVESDWTQGADVPSAVKSSYVTYRTDLRDLPTTVIKPDFATLNNQSIGEWDINSLMPTKPSEE
;
A
#
# COMPACT_ATOMS: atom_id res chain seq x y z
N MET A 1 -2.72 5.56 -17.71
CA MET A 1 -3.61 4.40 -17.81
C MET A 1 -3.94 3.89 -16.42
N ALA A 2 -5.20 3.75 -16.13
CA ALA A 2 -5.59 3.08 -14.91
C ALA A 2 -4.95 1.69 -14.86
N GLN A 3 -4.31 1.35 -13.76
CA GLN A 3 -3.89 -0.01 -13.53
C GLN A 3 -5.08 -0.95 -13.69
N SER A 4 -4.79 -2.15 -14.15
CA SER A 4 -5.80 -3.16 -14.34
C SER A 4 -6.75 -3.17 -13.14
N ASP A 5 -8.02 -3.22 -13.39
CA ASP A 5 -9.06 -3.39 -12.38
C ASP A 5 -8.75 -4.53 -11.41
N SER A 6 -7.95 -5.50 -11.86
CA SER A 6 -7.49 -6.63 -11.06
C SER A 6 -6.77 -6.23 -9.78
N ARG A 7 -5.84 -5.26 -9.84
CA ARG A 7 -5.10 -4.87 -8.65
C ARG A 7 -5.97 -4.12 -7.65
N ARG A 8 -6.85 -3.24 -8.14
CA ARG A 8 -7.80 -2.55 -7.28
C ARG A 8 -8.79 -3.52 -6.65
N LEU A 9 -9.30 -4.45 -7.42
CA LEU A 9 -10.19 -5.49 -6.91
C LEU A 9 -9.48 -6.35 -5.85
N TYR A 10 -8.22 -6.71 -6.08
CA TYR A 10 -7.40 -7.40 -5.08
C TYR A 10 -7.27 -6.60 -3.79
N ILE A 11 -7.04 -5.29 -3.87
CA ILE A 11 -6.94 -4.41 -2.70
C ILE A 11 -8.25 -4.40 -1.92
N VAL A 12 -9.38 -4.28 -2.60
CA VAL A 12 -10.71 -4.29 -1.96
C VAL A 12 -10.97 -5.63 -1.28
N LEU A 13 -10.70 -6.74 -1.96
CA LEU A 13 -10.88 -8.08 -1.41
C LEU A 13 -9.96 -8.34 -0.21
N SER A 14 -8.72 -7.91 -0.28
CA SER A 14 -7.77 -8.03 0.83
C SER A 14 -8.18 -7.18 2.05
N HIS A 15 -8.84 -6.05 1.80
CA HIS A 15 -9.37 -5.20 2.86
C HIS A 15 -10.58 -5.84 3.54
N LEU A 16 -11.50 -6.40 2.76
CA LEU A 16 -12.71 -7.06 3.28
C LEU A 16 -12.41 -8.43 3.91
N TYR A 17 -11.47 -9.15 3.33
CA TYR A 17 -11.14 -10.53 3.71
C TYR A 17 -9.62 -10.69 3.84
N PRO A 18 -9.00 -10.12 4.89
CA PRO A 18 -7.54 -10.11 5.02
C PRO A 18 -6.92 -11.51 5.16
N ASP A 19 -7.70 -12.48 5.59
CA ASP A 19 -7.23 -13.85 5.82
C ASP A 19 -7.39 -14.76 4.58
N LEU A 20 -8.08 -14.29 3.54
CA LEU A 20 -8.28 -15.10 2.33
C LEU A 20 -7.09 -14.97 1.37
N VAL A 21 -6.80 -16.06 0.70
CA VAL A 21 -5.65 -16.15 -0.18
C VAL A 21 -6.09 -16.04 -1.65
N ASN A 22 -5.55 -15.03 -2.33
CA ASN A 22 -5.61 -14.92 -3.78
C ASN A 22 -4.49 -15.77 -4.37
N GLN A 23 -4.83 -16.84 -5.05
CA GLN A 23 -3.84 -17.63 -5.77
C GLN A 23 -4.19 -17.77 -7.26
N VAL A 24 -3.19 -17.56 -8.07
CA VAL A 24 -3.16 -17.93 -9.49
C VAL A 24 -2.01 -18.91 -9.68
N PRO A 25 -2.20 -20.05 -10.27
CA PRO A 25 -3.42 -20.68 -10.71
C PRO A 25 -3.77 -21.93 -9.89
N LEU A 26 -5.02 -22.11 -9.61
CA LEU A 26 -5.74 -23.35 -9.71
C LEU A 26 -5.87 -24.28 -8.53
N LEU A 27 -5.07 -24.30 -7.47
CA LEU A 27 -5.17 -25.48 -6.64
C LEU A 27 -5.59 -25.26 -5.18
N ASP A 28 -5.29 -24.14 -4.56
CA ASP A 28 -5.58 -23.98 -3.12
C ASP A 28 -5.92 -22.54 -2.69
N GLY A 29 -6.32 -21.68 -3.62
CA GLY A 29 -6.71 -20.31 -3.29
C GLY A 29 -8.20 -20.21 -2.90
N ASP A 30 -8.50 -19.23 -2.09
CA ASP A 30 -9.89 -18.93 -1.70
C ASP A 30 -10.66 -18.22 -2.81
N TYR A 31 -9.95 -17.52 -3.68
CA TYR A 31 -10.47 -16.89 -4.89
C TYR A 31 -9.36 -16.65 -5.90
N HIS A 32 -9.73 -16.38 -7.15
CA HIS A 32 -8.78 -15.84 -8.14
C HIS A 32 -9.42 -14.77 -9.00
N LEU A 33 -8.58 -13.94 -9.59
CA LEU A 33 -8.98 -12.86 -10.48
C LEU A 33 -8.51 -13.17 -11.89
N GLN A 34 -9.41 -13.04 -12.86
CA GLN A 34 -9.13 -13.33 -14.25
C GLN A 34 -9.53 -12.16 -15.14
N ASN A 35 -8.63 -11.80 -16.04
CA ASN A 35 -8.92 -10.83 -17.10
C ASN A 35 -8.54 -11.46 -18.45
N ASN A 36 -9.52 -11.68 -19.28
CA ASN A 36 -9.33 -12.33 -20.59
C ASN A 36 -8.91 -11.36 -21.71
N SER A 37 -8.76 -10.08 -21.37
CA SER A 37 -8.44 -9.02 -22.35
C SER A 37 -9.45 -8.89 -23.50
N ASP A 38 -10.69 -9.26 -23.24
CA ASP A 38 -11.79 -9.24 -24.19
C ASP A 38 -12.73 -8.02 -24.00
N GLY A 39 -12.34 -7.07 -23.15
CA GLY A 39 -13.12 -5.89 -22.83
C GLY A 39 -14.14 -6.04 -21.71
N THR A 40 -14.32 -7.25 -21.17
CA THR A 40 -15.27 -7.49 -20.05
C THR A 40 -14.69 -7.13 -18.69
N GLY A 41 -13.39 -6.79 -18.61
CA GLY A 41 -12.72 -6.44 -17.37
C GLY A 41 -12.30 -7.63 -16.54
N THR A 42 -11.99 -7.38 -15.29
CA THR A 42 -11.56 -8.42 -14.34
C THR A 42 -12.76 -9.12 -13.73
N GLN A 43 -12.73 -10.44 -13.75
CA GLN A 43 -13.75 -11.29 -13.16
C GLN A 43 -13.23 -11.92 -11.87
N LEU A 44 -14.08 -11.96 -10.84
CA LEU A 44 -13.82 -12.66 -9.59
C LEU A 44 -14.35 -14.09 -9.70
N HIS A 45 -13.49 -15.05 -9.41
CA HIS A 45 -13.85 -16.44 -9.25
C HIS A 45 -13.69 -16.84 -7.79
N TRP A 46 -14.81 -17.10 -7.11
CA TRP A 46 -14.86 -17.38 -5.69
C TRP A 46 -14.85 -18.89 -5.43
N HIS A 47 -13.94 -19.34 -4.58
CA HIS A 47 -13.75 -20.76 -4.26
C HIS A 47 -13.92 -21.04 -2.77
N LYS A 48 -13.96 -20.01 -1.93
CA LYS A 48 -14.04 -20.19 -0.49
C LYS A 48 -15.39 -20.76 -0.07
N GLU A 49 -15.38 -21.97 0.50
CA GLU A 49 -16.55 -22.54 1.13
C GLU A 49 -16.81 -21.90 2.50
N GLY A 50 -18.08 -21.78 2.86
CA GLY A 50 -18.50 -21.25 4.16
C GLY A 50 -18.43 -19.71 4.30
N VAL A 51 -17.92 -19.02 3.29
CA VAL A 51 -17.93 -17.54 3.23
C VAL A 51 -18.61 -17.15 1.94
N ALA A 52 -19.65 -16.34 2.03
CA ALA A 52 -20.39 -15.89 0.86
C ALA A 52 -19.53 -14.98 -0.04
N GLU A 53 -19.61 -15.19 -1.34
CA GLU A 53 -19.00 -14.30 -2.33
C GLU A 53 -19.53 -12.87 -2.14
N PRO A 54 -18.66 -11.84 -2.11
CA PRO A 54 -19.13 -10.47 -2.03
C PRO A 54 -19.91 -10.06 -3.28
N THR A 55 -20.96 -9.30 -3.08
CA THR A 55 -21.73 -8.74 -4.20
C THR A 55 -20.96 -7.60 -4.86
N ALA A 56 -21.30 -7.27 -6.11
CA ALA A 56 -20.75 -6.11 -6.81
C ALA A 56 -20.95 -4.82 -6.01
N GLN A 57 -22.09 -4.67 -5.33
CA GLN A 57 -22.40 -3.52 -4.50
C GLN A 57 -21.50 -3.44 -3.27
N GLN A 58 -21.28 -4.57 -2.61
CA GLN A 58 -20.35 -4.62 -1.45
C GLN A 58 -18.93 -4.24 -1.84
N LEU A 59 -18.47 -4.70 -3.00
CA LEU A 59 -17.15 -4.34 -3.52
C LEU A 59 -17.06 -2.84 -3.85
N ALA A 60 -18.10 -2.29 -4.48
CA ALA A 60 -18.15 -0.87 -4.81
C ALA A 60 -18.17 0.01 -3.55
N ASP A 61 -18.95 -0.37 -2.54
CA ASP A 61 -19.09 0.38 -1.29
C ASP A 61 -17.78 0.39 -0.48
N ALA A 62 -17.00 -0.68 -0.55
CA ALA A 62 -15.73 -0.79 0.19
C ALA A 62 -14.54 -0.14 -0.53
N LYS A 63 -14.68 0.22 -1.80
CA LYS A 63 -13.56 0.62 -2.66
C LYS A 63 -12.80 1.84 -2.14
N GLU A 64 -13.51 2.90 -1.78
CA GLU A 64 -12.88 4.14 -1.30
C GLU A 64 -12.07 3.89 -0.03
N THR A 65 -12.68 3.26 0.96
CA THR A 65 -12.01 2.93 2.24
C THR A 65 -10.81 2.01 2.02
N ALA A 66 -10.93 1.01 1.15
CA ALA A 66 -9.86 0.07 0.85
C ALA A 66 -8.66 0.74 0.17
N ILE A 67 -8.91 1.59 -0.82
CA ILE A 67 -7.86 2.33 -1.53
C ILE A 67 -7.15 3.32 -0.59
N ASP A 68 -7.90 4.05 0.23
CA ASP A 68 -7.34 4.97 1.22
C ASP A 68 -6.47 4.23 2.23
N ALA A 69 -6.95 3.12 2.77
CA ALA A 69 -6.19 2.29 3.70
C ALA A 69 -4.91 1.74 3.07
N TYR A 70 -4.97 1.36 1.80
CA TYR A 70 -3.81 0.88 1.05
C TYR A 70 -2.77 1.98 0.85
N TRP A 71 -3.18 3.21 0.55
CA TRP A 71 -2.27 4.35 0.45
C TRP A 71 -1.52 4.59 1.76
N TRP A 72 -2.23 4.62 2.88
CA TRP A 72 -1.62 4.75 4.20
C TRP A 72 -0.65 3.62 4.52
N LYS A 73 -1.00 2.41 4.12
CA LYS A 73 -0.11 1.24 4.27
C LYS A 73 1.19 1.42 3.49
N GLN A 74 1.11 1.87 2.23
CA GLN A 74 2.29 2.14 1.41
C GLN A 74 3.17 3.22 2.01
N LEU A 75 2.57 4.30 2.51
CA LEU A 75 3.30 5.38 3.19
C LEU A 75 4.08 4.85 4.40
N ARG A 76 3.39 4.10 5.27
CA ARG A 76 4.01 3.55 6.48
C ARG A 76 5.10 2.54 6.17
N GLN A 77 4.90 1.69 5.19
CA GLN A 77 5.92 0.71 4.78
C GLN A 77 7.19 1.40 4.29
N LYS A 78 7.05 2.44 3.49
CA LYS A 78 8.22 3.21 3.01
C LYS A 78 8.93 3.91 4.17
N ARG A 79 8.18 4.57 5.03
CA ARG A 79 8.69 5.21 6.25
C ARG A 79 9.46 4.21 7.14
N ASP A 80 8.85 3.07 7.42
CA ASP A 80 9.42 2.07 8.31
C ASP A 80 10.71 1.50 7.74
N ARG A 81 10.78 1.30 6.41
CA ARG A 81 12.01 0.92 5.74
C ARG A 81 13.13 1.94 5.95
N LEU A 82 12.83 3.23 5.79
CA LEU A 82 13.81 4.30 5.97
C LEU A 82 14.26 4.41 7.44
N LEU A 83 13.36 4.15 8.40
CA LEU A 83 13.73 4.08 9.81
C LEU A 83 14.73 2.94 10.07
N VAL A 84 14.43 1.74 9.55
CA VAL A 84 15.34 0.58 9.68
C VAL A 84 16.70 0.87 9.01
N GLU A 85 16.69 1.42 7.80
CA GLU A 85 17.91 1.76 7.07
C GLU A 85 18.79 2.77 7.81
N SER A 86 18.22 3.59 8.68
CA SER A 86 18.93 4.61 9.45
C SER A 86 19.15 4.24 10.93
N ASP A 87 18.75 3.06 11.37
CA ASP A 87 18.89 2.63 12.77
C ASP A 87 20.35 2.63 13.25
N TRP A 88 21.28 2.25 12.36
CA TRP A 88 22.72 2.25 12.68
C TRP A 88 23.24 3.61 13.13
N THR A 89 22.62 4.71 12.69
CA THR A 89 23.07 6.08 13.04
C THR A 89 22.88 6.40 14.52
N GLN A 90 22.11 5.60 15.25
CA GLN A 90 21.80 5.83 16.66
C GLN A 90 22.63 4.94 17.61
N GLY A 91 23.55 4.14 17.06
CA GLY A 91 24.43 3.28 17.84
C GLY A 91 25.35 4.08 18.79
N ALA A 92 25.81 3.43 19.84
CA ALA A 92 26.63 4.08 20.88
C ALA A 92 28.01 4.57 20.38
N ASP A 93 28.53 3.88 19.38
CA ASP A 93 29.85 4.13 18.77
C ASP A 93 29.81 5.02 17.54
N VAL A 94 28.63 5.49 17.16
CA VAL A 94 28.46 6.42 16.02
C VAL A 94 28.90 7.83 16.44
N PRO A 95 29.68 8.53 15.59
CA PRO A 95 30.06 9.92 15.87
C PRO A 95 28.86 10.81 16.17
N SER A 96 28.97 11.68 17.16
CA SER A 96 27.86 12.53 17.61
C SER A 96 27.32 13.44 16.52
N ALA A 97 28.17 13.92 15.60
CA ALA A 97 27.75 14.74 14.49
C ALA A 97 26.81 13.98 13.52
N VAL A 98 27.16 12.72 13.22
CA VAL A 98 26.31 11.84 12.38
C VAL A 98 25.00 11.57 13.10
N LYS A 99 25.07 11.16 14.36
CA LYS A 99 23.89 10.90 15.19
C LYS A 99 22.94 12.09 15.18
N SER A 100 23.45 13.30 15.44
CA SER A 100 22.65 14.52 15.49
C SER A 100 21.99 14.85 14.16
N SER A 101 22.70 14.69 13.04
CA SER A 101 22.13 14.97 11.71
C SER A 101 20.94 14.07 11.38
N TYR A 102 20.95 12.84 11.87
CA TYR A 102 19.87 11.88 11.62
C TYR A 102 18.70 11.99 12.62
N VAL A 103 18.86 12.64 13.76
CA VAL A 103 17.78 12.78 14.77
C VAL A 103 16.56 13.48 14.16
N THR A 104 16.77 14.63 13.50
CA THR A 104 15.68 15.38 12.85
C THR A 104 15.03 14.54 11.76
N TYR A 105 15.82 13.96 10.86
CA TYR A 105 15.33 13.10 9.78
C TYR A 105 14.45 11.96 10.31
N ARG A 106 14.90 11.27 11.35
CA ARG A 106 14.16 10.16 11.97
C ARG A 106 12.90 10.62 12.70
N THR A 107 12.93 11.79 13.32
CA THR A 107 11.75 12.40 13.93
C THR A 107 10.71 12.75 12.85
N ASP A 108 11.13 13.38 11.77
CA ASP A 108 10.25 13.72 10.66
C ASP A 108 9.62 12.46 10.04
N LEU A 109 10.39 11.35 9.93
CA LEU A 109 9.85 10.07 9.48
C LEU A 109 8.76 9.53 10.43
N ARG A 110 8.98 9.60 11.73
CA ARG A 110 7.99 9.12 12.71
C ARG A 110 6.70 9.95 12.67
N ASP A 111 6.84 11.25 12.49
CA ASP A 111 5.72 12.18 12.49
C ASP A 111 4.99 12.25 11.14
N LEU A 112 5.59 11.68 10.10
CA LEU A 112 5.09 11.75 8.73
C LEU A 112 3.60 11.44 8.58
N PRO A 113 3.02 10.39 9.21
CA PRO A 113 1.59 10.11 9.09
C PRO A 113 0.68 11.21 9.62
N THR A 114 1.18 12.09 10.48
CA THR A 114 0.42 13.20 11.03
C THR A 114 0.63 14.51 10.27
N THR A 115 1.65 14.59 9.45
CA THR A 115 2.04 15.83 8.74
C THR A 115 1.68 15.83 7.26
N VAL A 116 1.58 14.64 6.63
CA VAL A 116 1.23 14.53 5.22
C VAL A 116 -0.27 14.68 4.98
N ILE A 117 -0.61 15.21 3.81
CA ILE A 117 -1.98 15.27 3.32
C ILE A 117 -2.15 14.17 2.29
N LYS A 118 -3.03 13.21 2.59
CA LYS A 118 -3.37 12.14 1.64
C LYS A 118 -4.16 12.75 0.47
N PRO A 119 -3.82 12.40 -0.79
CA PRO A 119 -4.64 12.78 -1.93
C PRO A 119 -6.07 12.25 -1.78
N ASP A 120 -7.04 12.93 -2.38
CA ASP A 120 -8.42 12.49 -2.35
C ASP A 120 -8.61 11.18 -3.14
N PHE A 121 -9.72 10.50 -2.88
CA PHE A 121 -10.00 9.22 -3.51
C PHE A 121 -10.08 9.33 -5.05
N ALA A 122 -10.65 10.40 -5.58
CA ALA A 122 -10.76 10.58 -7.03
C ALA A 122 -9.38 10.63 -7.69
N THR A 123 -8.44 11.35 -7.08
CA THR A 123 -7.05 11.41 -7.55
C THR A 123 -6.38 10.04 -7.49
N LEU A 124 -6.47 9.35 -6.35
CA LEU A 124 -5.88 8.02 -6.18
C LEU A 124 -6.48 6.99 -7.12
N ASN A 125 -7.78 7.07 -7.37
CA ASN A 125 -8.48 6.14 -8.24
C ASN A 125 -8.17 6.35 -9.73
N ASN A 126 -7.81 7.57 -10.12
CA ASN A 126 -7.45 7.89 -11.50
C ASN A 126 -5.99 7.60 -11.84
N GLN A 127 -5.13 7.43 -10.84
CA GLN A 127 -3.73 7.07 -11.02
C GLN A 127 -3.54 5.56 -10.88
N SER A 128 -2.55 5.00 -11.57
CA SER A 128 -2.10 3.65 -11.23
C SER A 128 -1.39 3.70 -9.86
N ILE A 129 -1.39 2.60 -9.14
CA ILE A 129 -0.76 2.52 -7.81
C ILE A 129 0.74 2.81 -7.89
N GLY A 130 1.38 2.41 -8.99
CA GLY A 130 2.79 2.73 -9.24
C GLY A 130 3.06 4.22 -9.50
N GLU A 131 2.03 4.99 -9.87
CA GLU A 131 2.12 6.44 -10.09
C GLU A 131 1.92 7.25 -8.81
N TRP A 132 1.51 6.63 -7.72
CA TRP A 132 1.38 7.31 -6.43
C TRP A 132 2.75 7.78 -5.95
N ASP A 133 2.94 9.09 -5.88
CA ASP A 133 4.23 9.69 -5.54
C ASP A 133 4.44 9.76 -4.02
N ILE A 134 4.56 8.59 -3.40
CA ILE A 134 4.82 8.48 -1.97
C ILE A 134 6.26 8.87 -1.63
N ASN A 135 7.20 8.63 -2.54
CA ASN A 135 8.61 8.92 -2.30
C ASN A 135 8.88 10.42 -2.10
N SER A 136 8.15 11.29 -2.82
CA SER A 136 8.33 12.75 -2.68
C SER A 136 7.87 13.28 -1.32
N LEU A 137 7.07 12.50 -0.58
CA LEU A 137 6.58 12.87 0.75
C LEU A 137 7.60 12.56 1.85
N MET A 138 8.62 11.76 1.54
CA MET A 138 9.64 11.39 2.53
C MET A 138 10.57 12.57 2.84
N PRO A 139 10.99 12.73 4.11
CA PRO A 139 12.01 13.72 4.47
C PRO A 139 13.30 13.50 3.70
N THR A 140 14.05 14.57 3.50
CA THR A 140 15.36 14.49 2.85
C THR A 140 16.38 13.83 3.77
N LYS A 141 16.99 12.75 3.28
CA LYS A 141 18.05 12.05 4.02
C LYS A 141 19.27 12.98 4.18
N PRO A 142 19.88 13.05 5.37
CA PRO A 142 21.13 13.79 5.55
C PRO A 142 22.23 13.28 4.63
N SER A 143 23.10 14.18 4.18
CA SER A 143 24.29 13.77 3.44
C SER A 143 25.31 13.06 4.34
N GLU A 144 25.92 12.01 3.82
CA GLU A 144 26.91 11.21 4.57
C GLU A 144 28.35 11.77 4.43
N GLU A 145 28.47 13.07 4.28
CA GLU A 145 29.80 13.73 4.24
C GLU A 145 30.38 13.96 5.64
#